data_d2b8ddd7d4956bbba06922790a319f10
#
_entry.id   d2b8ddd7d4956bbba06922790a319f10
#
_cell.length_a   1.000
_cell.length_b   1.000
_cell.length_c   1.000
_cell.angle_alpha   90.00
_cell.angle_beta   90.00
_cell.angle_gamma   90.00
#
_symmetry.space_group_name_H-M   'P 1'
#
loop_
_entity.id
_entity.type
_entity.pdbx_description
1 polymer ?
#
loop_
_entity_poly.entity_id
_entity_poly.type
_entity_poly.pdbx_seq_one_letter_code
_entity_poly.pdbx_strand_id
1 'polypeptide(L)'
;MPEVDILQYAFMQRALITGIATAIVCGLLSCWITHMGWSLMGDAISHSILPGVVIAHLLGLPYLVGALVFALITVVLVGQVKKSQIVRPDTAIGIVFTTFFALGTVLISKVPSQINLSHILFGNLLGVTTPDMLQVICIGLPIAILLILKNKDLTLLSFDPTQVQAIGLSTKTLTSFLLVALALAIVISLQAVGVILSVSLLIVPGACARLLTNQMRHMLWISPLIATVSVLIGITGSYYLDASSGGMIGLTLGVVFCIIFILKSLTRFTFGHILDKN
;
A
#
# COMPACT_ATOMS: atom_id res chain seq x y z
N MET A 1 25.81 -6.24 26.85
CA MET A 1 25.94 -6.08 25.39
C MET A 1 26.09 -4.60 25.16
N PRO A 2 27.10 -4.09 24.43
CA PRO A 2 27.18 -2.66 24.19
C PRO A 2 25.90 -2.26 23.45
N GLU A 3 25.25 -1.18 23.86
CA GLU A 3 24.18 -0.53 23.13
C GLU A 3 24.78 -0.03 21.81
N VAL A 4 24.76 -0.90 20.81
CA VAL A 4 25.17 -0.53 19.46
C VAL A 4 24.08 0.40 18.95
N ASP A 5 24.43 1.66 18.83
CA ASP A 5 23.55 2.71 18.31
C ASP A 5 23.19 2.31 16.86
N ILE A 6 22.08 1.58 16.71
CA ILE A 6 21.59 1.01 15.43
C ILE A 6 21.50 2.11 14.35
N LEU A 7 21.27 3.35 14.79
CA LEU A 7 21.20 4.53 13.93
C LEU A 7 22.54 4.97 13.33
N GLN A 8 23.67 4.46 13.78
CA GLN A 8 24.98 4.80 13.22
C GLN A 8 25.24 4.10 11.87
N TYR A 9 24.52 3.02 11.57
CA TYR A 9 24.72 2.30 10.33
C TYR A 9 23.97 2.98 9.16
N ALA A 10 24.71 3.33 8.09
CA ALA A 10 24.16 3.98 6.91
C ALA A 10 23.04 3.18 6.22
N PHE A 11 23.09 1.83 6.26
CA PHE A 11 22.02 1.00 5.71
C PHE A 11 20.73 1.11 6.54
N MET A 12 20.85 1.21 7.86
CA MET A 12 19.69 1.36 8.75
C MET A 12 19.02 2.73 8.59
N GLN A 13 19.83 3.79 8.44
CA GLN A 13 19.29 5.13 8.16
C GLN A 13 18.52 5.15 6.84
N ARG A 14 19.06 4.53 5.79
CA ARG A 14 18.35 4.43 4.50
C ARG A 14 17.08 3.62 4.62
N ALA A 15 17.11 2.48 5.31
CA ALA A 15 15.94 1.65 5.56
C ALA A 15 14.83 2.41 6.31
N LEU A 16 15.19 3.15 7.36
CA LEU A 16 14.25 3.95 8.14
C LEU A 16 13.63 5.09 7.31
N ILE A 17 14.46 5.87 6.59
CA ILE A 17 13.97 6.97 5.75
C ILE A 17 13.02 6.44 4.68
N THR A 18 13.42 5.37 3.97
CA THR A 18 12.60 4.77 2.92
C THR A 18 11.32 4.17 3.47
N GLY A 19 11.42 3.45 4.60
CA GLY A 19 10.26 2.85 5.27
C GLY A 19 9.25 3.89 5.75
N ILE A 20 9.73 4.98 6.38
CA ILE A 20 8.87 6.09 6.84
C ILE A 20 8.21 6.80 5.66
N ALA A 21 8.97 7.11 4.59
CA ALA A 21 8.42 7.75 3.40
C ALA A 21 7.32 6.90 2.76
N THR A 22 7.56 5.60 2.61
CA THR A 22 6.58 4.64 2.10
C THR A 22 5.36 4.53 3.02
N ALA A 23 5.58 4.45 4.34
CA ALA A 23 4.51 4.37 5.34
C ALA A 23 3.57 5.59 5.29
N ILE A 24 4.13 6.79 5.13
CA ILE A 24 3.33 8.02 5.01
C ILE A 24 2.46 8.00 3.75
N VAL A 25 3.04 7.70 2.59
CA VAL A 25 2.31 7.66 1.32
C VAL A 25 1.22 6.58 1.33
N CYS A 26 1.59 5.36 1.71
CA CYS A 26 0.65 4.23 1.78
C CYS A 26 -0.42 4.45 2.86
N GLY A 27 -0.04 4.99 4.03
CA GLY A 27 -0.97 5.29 5.11
C GLY A 27 -1.99 6.37 4.73
N LEU A 28 -1.60 7.40 3.98
CA LEU A 28 -2.54 8.40 3.44
C LEU A 28 -3.52 7.75 2.45
N LEU A 29 -3.01 7.01 1.46
CA LEU A 29 -3.83 6.31 0.47
C LEU A 29 -4.78 5.31 1.12
N SER A 30 -4.33 4.61 2.14
CA SER A 30 -5.09 3.61 2.90
C SER A 30 -6.42 4.14 3.41
N CYS A 31 -6.52 5.43 3.76
CA CYS A 31 -7.76 6.05 4.21
C CYS A 31 -8.87 5.98 3.16
N TRP A 32 -8.58 6.42 1.93
CA TRP A 32 -9.58 6.43 0.85
C TRP A 32 -9.83 5.02 0.30
N ILE A 33 -8.78 4.20 0.18
CA ILE A 33 -8.88 2.81 -0.31
C ILE A 33 -9.81 1.99 0.60
N THR A 34 -9.61 2.09 1.91
CA THR A 34 -10.44 1.39 2.89
C THR A 34 -11.89 1.91 2.87
N HIS A 35 -12.07 3.24 2.72
CA HIS A 35 -13.39 3.84 2.70
C HIS A 35 -14.19 3.48 1.44
N MET A 36 -13.53 3.43 0.28
CA MET A 36 -14.12 3.07 -1.01
C MET A 36 -14.28 1.55 -1.21
N GLY A 37 -13.80 0.72 -0.27
CA GLY A 37 -13.82 -0.74 -0.40
C GLY A 37 -12.87 -1.26 -1.48
N TRP A 38 -11.75 -0.56 -1.75
CA TRP A 38 -10.79 -0.93 -2.78
C TRP A 38 -9.57 -1.68 -2.22
N SER A 39 -9.72 -2.32 -1.06
CA SER A 39 -8.62 -3.01 -0.38
C SER A 39 -7.92 -4.05 -1.25
N LEU A 40 -8.69 -4.82 -2.05
CA LEU A 40 -8.15 -5.81 -2.98
C LEU A 40 -7.41 -5.20 -4.19
N MET A 41 -7.61 -3.91 -4.47
CA MET A 41 -6.99 -3.23 -5.61
C MET A 41 -5.46 -3.11 -5.42
N GLY A 42 -5.03 -2.85 -4.18
CA GLY A 42 -3.61 -2.80 -3.83
C GLY A 42 -2.90 -4.11 -4.08
N ASP A 43 -3.50 -5.21 -3.64
CA ASP A 43 -3.01 -6.56 -3.83
C ASP A 43 -2.96 -6.95 -5.32
N ALA A 44 -4.05 -6.68 -6.03
CA ALA A 44 -4.13 -6.95 -7.47
C ALA A 44 -3.04 -6.23 -8.28
N ILE A 45 -2.80 -4.96 -8.02
CA ILE A 45 -1.76 -4.19 -8.73
C ILE A 45 -0.38 -4.74 -8.36
N SER A 46 -0.10 -5.02 -7.08
CA SER A 46 1.20 -5.52 -6.62
C SER A 46 1.63 -6.80 -7.33
N HIS A 47 0.71 -7.71 -7.54
CA HIS A 47 1.00 -8.98 -8.23
C HIS A 47 0.96 -8.85 -9.76
N SER A 48 0.14 -7.96 -10.31
CA SER A 48 0.05 -7.73 -11.76
C SER A 48 1.29 -7.04 -12.35
N ILE A 49 2.14 -6.47 -11.54
CA ILE A 49 3.39 -5.82 -11.95
C ILE A 49 4.42 -6.85 -12.45
N LEU A 50 4.34 -8.10 -12.02
CA LEU A 50 5.34 -9.12 -12.26
C LEU A 50 5.73 -9.30 -13.74
N PRO A 51 4.79 -9.42 -14.70
CA PRO A 51 5.16 -9.51 -16.13
C PRO A 51 5.92 -8.29 -16.61
N GLY A 52 5.56 -7.10 -16.10
CA GLY A 52 6.21 -5.84 -16.45
C GLY A 52 7.67 -5.80 -16.03
N VAL A 53 7.95 -6.26 -14.82
CA VAL A 53 9.32 -6.35 -14.29
C VAL A 53 10.17 -7.31 -15.13
N VAL A 54 9.60 -8.47 -15.51
CA VAL A 54 10.32 -9.45 -16.34
C VAL A 54 10.58 -8.91 -17.75
N ILE A 55 9.60 -8.28 -18.36
CA ILE A 55 9.75 -7.69 -19.69
C ILE A 55 10.77 -6.53 -19.68
N ALA A 56 10.73 -5.68 -18.65
CA ALA A 56 11.73 -4.62 -18.51
C ALA A 56 13.15 -5.19 -18.38
N HIS A 57 13.32 -6.28 -17.62
CA HIS A 57 14.61 -6.97 -17.52
C HIS A 57 15.11 -7.48 -18.86
N LEU A 58 14.24 -8.11 -19.66
CA LEU A 58 14.59 -8.63 -20.99
C LEU A 58 14.97 -7.53 -21.99
N LEU A 59 14.35 -6.35 -21.85
CA LEU A 59 14.61 -5.19 -22.72
C LEU A 59 15.77 -4.31 -22.21
N GLY A 60 16.38 -4.64 -21.06
CA GLY A 60 17.41 -3.81 -20.43
C GLY A 60 16.89 -2.45 -19.92
N LEU A 61 15.57 -2.34 -19.69
CA LEU A 61 14.94 -1.14 -19.16
C LEU A 61 14.92 -1.15 -17.62
N PRO A 62 14.81 0.04 -16.98
CA PRO A 62 14.61 0.11 -15.54
C PRO A 62 13.34 -0.65 -15.12
N TYR A 63 13.43 -1.46 -14.08
CA TYR A 63 12.29 -2.26 -13.55
C TYR A 63 11.06 -1.39 -13.22
N LEU A 64 11.30 -0.15 -12.76
CA LEU A 64 10.27 0.83 -12.49
C LEU A 64 9.34 1.07 -13.68
N VAL A 65 9.90 1.19 -14.89
CA VAL A 65 9.12 1.48 -16.11
C VAL A 65 8.18 0.33 -16.43
N GLY A 66 8.70 -0.90 -16.44
CA GLY A 66 7.88 -2.09 -16.70
C GLY A 66 6.79 -2.29 -15.63
N ALA A 67 7.17 -2.13 -14.36
CA ALA A 67 6.24 -2.21 -13.24
C ALA A 67 5.11 -1.17 -13.38
N LEU A 68 5.45 0.08 -13.68
CA LEU A 68 4.47 1.16 -13.83
C LEU A 68 3.52 0.93 -14.99
N VAL A 69 4.02 0.50 -16.14
CA VAL A 69 3.20 0.21 -17.32
C VAL A 69 2.16 -0.86 -16.99
N PHE A 70 2.57 -1.97 -16.37
CA PHE A 70 1.64 -3.04 -16.01
C PHE A 70 0.70 -2.66 -14.88
N ALA A 71 1.14 -1.87 -13.91
CA ALA A 71 0.27 -1.31 -12.88
C ALA A 71 -0.85 -0.45 -13.50
N LEU A 72 -0.52 0.43 -14.44
CA LEU A 72 -1.50 1.26 -15.14
C LEU A 72 -2.43 0.44 -16.04
N ILE A 73 -1.92 -0.56 -16.76
CA ILE A 73 -2.74 -1.49 -17.55
C ILE A 73 -3.75 -2.19 -16.64
N THR A 74 -3.31 -2.70 -15.49
CA THR A 74 -4.19 -3.34 -14.49
C THR A 74 -5.30 -2.42 -14.04
N VAL A 75 -4.97 -1.19 -13.69
CA VAL A 75 -5.95 -0.17 -13.28
C VAL A 75 -6.99 0.08 -14.37
N VAL A 76 -6.55 0.23 -15.63
CA VAL A 76 -7.43 0.47 -16.78
C VAL A 76 -8.34 -0.74 -17.02
N LEU A 77 -7.79 -1.95 -17.03
CA LEU A 77 -8.55 -3.18 -17.26
C LEU A 77 -9.59 -3.42 -16.17
N VAL A 78 -9.21 -3.32 -14.89
CA VAL A 78 -10.15 -3.44 -13.77
C VAL A 78 -11.24 -2.38 -13.88
N GLY A 79 -10.87 -1.13 -14.24
CA GLY A 79 -11.84 -0.05 -14.44
C GLY A 79 -12.83 -0.33 -15.57
N GLN A 80 -12.39 -0.94 -16.68
CA GLN A 80 -13.26 -1.30 -17.82
C GLN A 80 -14.19 -2.46 -17.47
N VAL A 81 -13.67 -3.52 -16.86
CA VAL A 81 -14.48 -4.69 -16.45
C VAL A 81 -15.53 -4.27 -15.43
N LYS A 82 -15.18 -3.40 -14.47
CA LYS A 82 -16.13 -2.86 -13.49
C LYS A 82 -17.27 -2.06 -14.14
N LYS A 83 -17.01 -1.35 -15.24
CA LYS A 83 -18.04 -0.59 -15.98
C LYS A 83 -19.05 -1.49 -16.69
N SER A 84 -18.66 -2.70 -17.08
CA SER A 84 -19.54 -3.63 -17.80
C SER A 84 -20.73 -4.12 -16.97
N GLN A 85 -20.67 -4.01 -15.64
CA GLN A 85 -21.68 -4.49 -14.67
C GLN A 85 -22.04 -5.99 -14.78
N ILE A 86 -21.38 -6.72 -15.68
CA ILE A 86 -21.62 -8.15 -15.89
C ILE A 86 -20.99 -8.98 -14.75
N VAL A 87 -19.89 -8.50 -14.22
CA VAL A 87 -19.08 -9.20 -13.19
C VAL A 87 -18.98 -8.32 -11.95
N ARG A 88 -19.04 -8.94 -10.78
CA ARG A 88 -18.81 -8.21 -9.51
C ARG A 88 -17.40 -7.61 -9.48
N PRO A 89 -17.23 -6.42 -8.87
CA PRO A 89 -15.95 -5.73 -8.82
C PRO A 89 -14.80 -6.60 -8.30
N ASP A 90 -15.05 -7.38 -7.25
CA ASP A 90 -14.03 -8.25 -6.64
C ASP A 90 -13.61 -9.39 -7.59
N THR A 91 -14.58 -9.97 -8.32
CA THR A 91 -14.31 -10.99 -9.34
C THR A 91 -13.49 -10.43 -10.50
N ALA A 92 -13.79 -9.20 -10.93
CA ALA A 92 -13.02 -8.52 -11.99
C ALA A 92 -11.55 -8.33 -11.57
N ILE A 93 -11.33 -7.86 -10.33
CA ILE A 93 -10.01 -7.69 -9.75
C ILE A 93 -9.28 -9.03 -9.71
N GLY A 94 -9.94 -10.09 -9.21
CA GLY A 94 -9.38 -11.43 -9.12
C GLY A 94 -8.94 -12.01 -10.48
N ILE A 95 -9.77 -11.86 -11.52
CA ILE A 95 -9.45 -12.36 -12.88
C ILE A 95 -8.23 -11.65 -13.45
N VAL A 96 -8.20 -10.31 -13.39
CA VAL A 96 -7.07 -9.53 -13.92
C VAL A 96 -5.78 -9.86 -13.17
N PHE A 97 -5.85 -9.92 -11.85
CA PHE A 97 -4.73 -10.28 -10.99
C PHE A 97 -4.18 -11.66 -11.31
N THR A 98 -5.02 -12.70 -11.30
CA THR A 98 -4.58 -14.09 -11.55
C THR A 98 -4.01 -14.26 -12.94
N THR A 99 -4.60 -13.60 -13.95
CA THR A 99 -4.12 -13.67 -15.33
C THR A 99 -2.73 -13.06 -15.46
N PHE A 100 -2.50 -11.86 -14.92
CA PHE A 100 -1.18 -11.23 -15.00
C PHE A 100 -0.15 -11.93 -14.13
N PHE A 101 -0.53 -12.40 -12.95
CA PHE A 101 0.38 -13.17 -12.11
C PHE A 101 0.81 -14.47 -12.81
N ALA A 102 -0.14 -15.20 -13.41
CA ALA A 102 0.16 -16.39 -14.20
C ALA A 102 1.05 -16.07 -15.42
N LEU A 103 0.78 -14.97 -16.14
CA LEU A 103 1.64 -14.50 -17.22
C LEU A 103 3.06 -14.21 -16.73
N GLY A 104 3.21 -13.53 -15.59
CA GLY A 104 4.51 -13.24 -14.99
C GLY A 104 5.27 -14.50 -14.63
N THR A 105 4.62 -15.48 -14.00
CA THR A 105 5.24 -16.76 -13.64
C THR A 105 5.68 -17.57 -14.88
N VAL A 106 4.85 -17.58 -15.94
CA VAL A 106 5.22 -18.21 -17.21
C VAL A 106 6.44 -17.53 -17.85
N LEU A 107 6.47 -16.19 -17.86
CA LEU A 107 7.62 -15.45 -18.40
C LEU A 107 8.90 -15.76 -17.62
N ILE A 108 8.85 -15.76 -16.29
CA ILE A 108 10.00 -16.10 -15.44
C ILE A 108 10.49 -17.52 -15.73
N SER A 109 9.61 -18.48 -15.91
CA SER A 109 10.00 -19.89 -16.16
C SER A 109 10.73 -20.08 -17.50
N LYS A 110 10.58 -19.15 -18.46
CA LYS A 110 11.21 -19.19 -19.77
C LYS A 110 12.51 -18.40 -19.85
N VAL A 111 12.72 -17.48 -18.95
CA VAL A 111 13.92 -16.64 -18.90
C VAL A 111 14.92 -17.26 -17.95
N PRO A 112 16.11 -17.70 -18.41
CA PRO A 112 17.18 -18.17 -17.54
C PRO A 112 17.79 -16.97 -16.83
N SER A 113 17.03 -16.35 -15.92
CA SER A 113 17.43 -15.18 -15.17
C SER A 113 17.62 -15.54 -13.69
N GLN A 114 18.65 -14.97 -13.11
CA GLN A 114 18.84 -15.00 -11.64
C GLN A 114 17.89 -14.02 -10.92
N ILE A 115 16.72 -13.75 -11.49
CA ILE A 115 15.72 -12.93 -10.81
C ILE A 115 15.21 -13.72 -9.62
N ASN A 116 15.67 -13.33 -8.47
CA ASN A 116 15.29 -13.95 -7.21
C ASN A 116 13.88 -13.48 -6.84
N LEU A 117 12.86 -14.26 -7.21
CA LEU A 117 11.45 -13.99 -6.89
C LEU A 117 11.24 -13.72 -5.41
N SER A 118 12.04 -14.36 -4.56
CA SER A 118 12.02 -14.12 -3.12
C SER A 118 12.35 -12.66 -2.77
N HIS A 119 13.29 -12.02 -3.46
CA HIS A 119 13.59 -10.60 -3.24
C HIS A 119 12.43 -9.67 -3.63
N ILE A 120 11.71 -10.00 -4.71
CA ILE A 120 10.57 -9.20 -5.16
C ILE A 120 9.38 -9.38 -4.20
N LEU A 121 9.12 -10.62 -3.75
CA LEU A 121 7.98 -10.92 -2.90
C LEU A 121 8.16 -10.46 -1.44
N PHE A 122 9.33 -10.76 -0.87
CA PHE A 122 9.58 -10.46 0.54
C PHE A 122 10.23 -9.10 0.76
N GLY A 123 10.79 -8.50 -0.29
CA GLY A 123 11.56 -7.26 -0.22
C GLY A 123 12.84 -7.41 0.62
N ASN A 124 13.66 -6.38 0.59
CA ASN A 124 14.83 -6.27 1.47
C ASN A 124 15.02 -4.81 1.87
N LEU A 125 14.21 -4.35 2.81
CA LEU A 125 14.26 -2.95 3.25
C LEU A 125 15.64 -2.58 3.83
N LEU A 126 16.31 -3.51 4.49
CA LEU A 126 17.67 -3.29 5.02
C LEU A 126 18.73 -3.21 3.92
N GLY A 127 18.45 -3.76 2.74
CA GLY A 127 19.33 -3.71 1.58
C GLY A 127 19.06 -2.56 0.60
N VAL A 128 18.20 -1.60 0.96
CA VAL A 128 17.85 -0.46 0.09
C VAL A 128 19.08 0.38 -0.24
N THR A 129 19.26 0.64 -1.54
CA THR A 129 20.34 1.46 -2.05
C THR A 129 19.99 2.97 -1.97
N THR A 130 21.00 3.83 -2.06
CA THR A 130 20.75 5.28 -2.09
C THR A 130 19.90 5.73 -3.28
N PRO A 131 20.08 5.22 -4.52
CA PRO A 131 19.20 5.49 -5.63
C PRO A 131 17.73 5.10 -5.37
N ASP A 132 17.49 3.92 -4.78
CA ASP A 132 16.13 3.46 -4.46
C ASP A 132 15.45 4.37 -3.43
N MET A 133 16.19 4.76 -2.38
CA MET A 133 15.71 5.72 -1.38
C MET A 133 15.33 7.06 -2.02
N LEU A 134 16.19 7.61 -2.87
CA LEU A 134 15.92 8.87 -3.58
C LEU A 134 14.69 8.73 -4.48
N GLN A 135 14.55 7.62 -5.19
CA GLN A 135 13.39 7.34 -6.04
C GLN A 135 12.09 7.33 -5.24
N VAL A 136 12.06 6.65 -4.08
CA VAL A 136 10.90 6.64 -3.18
C VAL A 136 10.55 8.04 -2.70
N ILE A 137 11.52 8.85 -2.33
CA ILE A 137 11.30 10.22 -1.88
C ILE A 137 10.82 11.11 -3.03
N CYS A 138 11.50 11.07 -4.20
CA CYS A 138 11.17 11.92 -5.34
C CYS A 138 9.78 11.64 -5.93
N ILE A 139 9.29 10.41 -5.85
CA ILE A 139 7.96 10.04 -6.35
C ILE A 139 6.93 10.11 -5.21
N GLY A 140 7.28 9.61 -4.02
CA GLY A 140 6.36 9.54 -2.89
C GLY A 140 5.98 10.90 -2.32
N LEU A 141 6.94 11.82 -2.18
CA LEU A 141 6.67 13.14 -1.63
C LEU A 141 5.67 13.97 -2.47
N PRO A 142 5.81 14.09 -3.80
CA PRO A 142 4.79 14.72 -4.62
C PRO A 142 3.42 14.07 -4.50
N ILE A 143 3.35 12.72 -4.46
CA ILE A 143 2.08 12.00 -4.27
C ILE A 143 1.45 12.39 -2.94
N ALA A 144 2.20 12.36 -1.83
CA ALA A 144 1.69 12.73 -0.51
C ALA A 144 1.18 14.18 -0.48
N ILE A 145 1.93 15.12 -1.07
CA ILE A 145 1.53 16.52 -1.16
C ILE A 145 0.23 16.67 -1.97
N LEU A 146 0.14 16.03 -3.13
CA LEU A 146 -1.06 16.09 -3.98
C LEU A 146 -2.28 15.47 -3.30
N LEU A 147 -2.10 14.36 -2.57
CA LEU A 147 -3.17 13.74 -1.79
C LEU A 147 -3.68 14.68 -0.68
N ILE A 148 -2.76 15.37 0.02
CA ILE A 148 -3.12 16.34 1.06
C ILE A 148 -3.82 17.56 0.45
N LEU A 149 -3.34 18.09 -0.66
CA LEU A 149 -3.95 19.23 -1.35
C LEU A 149 -5.37 18.91 -1.87
N LYS A 150 -5.56 17.69 -2.39
CA LYS A 150 -6.83 17.19 -2.93
C LYS A 150 -7.70 16.44 -1.91
N ASN A 151 -7.34 16.49 -0.62
CA ASN A 151 -8.04 15.69 0.40
C ASN A 151 -9.55 15.94 0.45
N LYS A 152 -10.00 17.18 0.26
CA LYS A 152 -11.43 17.55 0.29
C LYS A 152 -12.18 16.92 -0.89
N ASP A 153 -11.63 17.04 -2.09
CA ASP A 153 -12.23 16.53 -3.33
C ASP A 153 -12.26 14.98 -3.30
N LEU A 154 -11.18 14.35 -2.86
CA LEU A 154 -11.07 12.89 -2.72
C LEU A 154 -11.99 12.35 -1.61
N THR A 155 -12.13 13.08 -0.53
CA THR A 155 -13.05 12.71 0.56
C THR A 155 -14.48 12.80 0.06
N LEU A 156 -14.86 13.87 -0.62
CA LEU A 156 -16.18 14.01 -1.21
C LEU A 156 -16.46 12.88 -2.22
N LEU A 157 -15.49 12.55 -3.08
CA LEU A 157 -15.58 11.42 -4.01
C LEU A 157 -15.84 10.10 -3.29
N SER A 158 -15.22 9.88 -2.13
CA SER A 158 -15.33 8.62 -1.38
C SER A 158 -16.68 8.47 -0.67
N PHE A 159 -17.36 9.57 -0.33
CA PHE A 159 -18.64 9.56 0.37
C PHE A 159 -19.82 9.68 -0.59
N ASP A 160 -19.77 10.64 -1.52
CA ASP A 160 -20.86 10.92 -2.46
C ASP A 160 -20.35 11.34 -3.84
N PRO A 161 -20.17 10.37 -4.75
CA PRO A 161 -19.79 10.65 -6.14
C PRO A 161 -20.81 11.50 -6.92
N THR A 162 -22.08 11.49 -6.52
CA THR A 162 -23.13 12.26 -7.19
C THR A 162 -23.02 13.73 -6.85
N GLN A 163 -22.68 14.05 -5.62
CA GLN A 163 -22.42 15.43 -5.19
C GLN A 163 -21.18 16.01 -5.87
N VAL A 164 -20.13 15.19 -6.12
CA VAL A 164 -18.95 15.63 -6.90
C VAL A 164 -19.34 16.14 -8.27
N GLN A 165 -20.28 15.45 -8.95
CA GLN A 165 -20.76 15.88 -10.26
C GLN A 165 -21.64 17.15 -10.17
N ALA A 166 -22.47 17.25 -9.12
CA ALA A 166 -23.35 18.41 -8.92
C ALA A 166 -22.57 19.72 -8.72
N ILE A 167 -21.38 19.67 -8.12
CA ILE A 167 -20.51 20.85 -7.95
C ILE A 167 -19.55 21.09 -9.13
N GLY A 168 -19.73 20.35 -10.25
CA GLY A 168 -18.97 20.53 -11.48
C GLY A 168 -17.60 19.84 -11.52
N LEU A 169 -17.26 19.01 -10.54
CA LEU A 169 -16.02 18.23 -10.54
C LEU A 169 -16.21 16.91 -11.31
N SER A 170 -15.16 16.48 -12.01
CA SER A 170 -15.17 15.21 -12.74
C SER A 170 -14.82 14.04 -11.83
N THR A 171 -15.80 13.17 -11.55
CA THR A 171 -15.56 11.91 -10.81
C THR A 171 -14.53 11.02 -11.51
N LYS A 172 -14.51 11.01 -12.85
CA LYS A 172 -13.54 10.23 -13.63
C LYS A 172 -12.12 10.70 -13.38
N THR A 173 -11.87 12.02 -13.38
CA THR A 173 -10.56 12.60 -13.16
C THR A 173 -10.05 12.30 -11.75
N LEU A 174 -10.89 12.50 -10.73
CA LEU A 174 -10.52 12.22 -9.34
C LEU A 174 -10.26 10.73 -9.09
N THR A 175 -11.10 9.86 -9.64
CA THR A 175 -10.89 8.41 -9.57
C THR A 175 -9.61 7.99 -10.28
N SER A 176 -9.35 8.49 -11.49
CA SER A 176 -8.11 8.20 -12.22
C SER A 176 -6.88 8.72 -11.47
N PHE A 177 -6.95 9.91 -10.88
CA PHE A 177 -5.89 10.46 -10.05
C PHE A 177 -5.57 9.56 -8.86
N LEU A 178 -6.59 9.09 -8.13
CA LEU A 178 -6.40 8.20 -6.97
C LEU A 178 -5.81 6.84 -7.39
N LEU A 179 -6.26 6.29 -8.52
CA LEU A 179 -5.75 5.02 -9.05
C LEU A 179 -4.31 5.13 -9.56
N VAL A 180 -3.95 6.24 -10.20
CA VAL A 180 -2.56 6.50 -10.63
C VAL A 180 -1.67 6.71 -9.41
N ALA A 181 -2.12 7.47 -8.41
CA ALA A 181 -1.39 7.64 -7.15
C ALA A 181 -1.17 6.29 -6.44
N LEU A 182 -2.20 5.42 -6.44
CA LEU A 182 -2.12 4.06 -5.90
C LEU A 182 -1.10 3.21 -6.68
N ALA A 183 -1.15 3.21 -8.00
CA ALA A 183 -0.21 2.46 -8.84
C ALA A 183 1.24 2.90 -8.60
N LEU A 184 1.49 4.22 -8.57
CA LEU A 184 2.81 4.78 -8.28
C LEU A 184 3.29 4.41 -6.88
N ALA A 185 2.43 4.54 -5.86
CA ALA A 185 2.76 4.19 -4.49
C ALA A 185 3.13 2.70 -4.36
N ILE A 186 2.40 1.80 -5.03
CA ILE A 186 2.70 0.38 -5.04
C ILE A 186 4.03 0.10 -5.71
N VAL A 187 4.29 0.72 -6.87
CA VAL A 187 5.53 0.49 -7.62
C VAL A 187 6.77 0.91 -6.83
N ILE A 188 6.74 2.09 -6.18
CA ILE A 188 7.86 2.55 -5.35
C ILE A 188 8.00 1.73 -4.07
N SER A 189 6.89 1.33 -3.44
CA SER A 189 6.91 0.51 -2.23
C SER A 189 7.38 -0.91 -2.53
N LEU A 190 6.99 -1.48 -3.67
CA LEU A 190 7.41 -2.82 -4.07
C LEU A 190 8.94 -2.95 -4.16
N GLN A 191 9.60 -1.99 -4.79
CA GLN A 191 11.05 -2.00 -4.95
C GLN A 191 11.80 -1.88 -3.62
N ALA A 192 11.26 -1.04 -2.71
CA ALA A 192 11.89 -0.77 -1.43
C ALA A 192 11.58 -1.85 -0.38
N VAL A 193 10.36 -2.34 -0.35
CA VAL A 193 9.79 -3.04 0.82
C VAL A 193 9.20 -4.40 0.48
N GLY A 194 8.96 -4.68 -0.80
CA GLY A 194 8.36 -5.91 -1.31
C GLY A 194 6.82 -5.91 -1.30
N VAL A 195 6.24 -6.96 -1.92
CA VAL A 195 4.77 -7.08 -2.13
C VAL A 195 4.01 -7.13 -0.81
N ILE A 196 4.40 -8.03 0.10
CA ILE A 196 3.67 -8.31 1.33
C ILE A 196 3.52 -7.05 2.18
N LEU A 197 4.61 -6.30 2.33
CA LEU A 197 4.58 -5.10 3.15
C LEU A 197 3.84 -3.95 2.47
N SER A 198 3.97 -3.80 1.15
CA SER A 198 3.24 -2.77 0.38
C SER A 198 1.72 -2.91 0.55
N VAL A 199 1.21 -4.14 0.42
CA VAL A 199 -0.22 -4.44 0.61
C VAL A 199 -0.66 -4.19 2.05
N SER A 200 0.13 -4.63 3.02
CA SER A 200 -0.17 -4.42 4.45
C SER A 200 -0.24 -2.94 4.81
N LEU A 201 0.70 -2.12 4.31
CA LEU A 201 0.72 -0.67 4.53
C LEU A 201 -0.44 0.06 3.84
N LEU A 202 -0.97 -0.48 2.76
CA LEU A 202 -2.11 0.11 2.05
C LEU A 202 -3.48 -0.24 2.66
N ILE A 203 -3.58 -1.32 3.43
CA ILE A 203 -4.86 -1.79 3.95
C ILE A 203 -4.97 -1.53 5.46
N VAL A 204 -4.00 -2.01 6.22
CA VAL A 204 -4.12 -2.11 7.67
C VAL A 204 -4.19 -0.75 8.39
N PRO A 205 -3.36 0.24 8.07
CA PRO A 205 -3.39 1.53 8.79
C PRO A 205 -4.71 2.27 8.62
N GLY A 206 -5.29 2.25 7.41
CA GLY A 206 -6.60 2.85 7.15
C GLY A 206 -7.74 2.11 7.86
N ALA A 207 -7.69 0.78 7.92
CA ALA A 207 -8.64 -0.02 8.66
C ALA A 207 -8.56 0.28 10.18
N CYS A 208 -7.36 0.38 10.73
CA CYS A 208 -7.14 0.79 12.13
C CYS A 208 -7.69 2.20 12.40
N ALA A 209 -7.37 3.16 11.53
CA ALA A 209 -7.85 4.53 11.66
C ALA A 209 -9.39 4.60 11.61
N ARG A 210 -10.02 3.82 10.72
CA ARG A 210 -11.49 3.74 10.63
C ARG A 210 -12.13 3.10 11.86
N LEU A 211 -11.46 2.17 12.51
CA LEU A 211 -11.91 1.64 13.79
C LEU A 211 -11.86 2.69 14.90
N LEU A 212 -10.88 3.59 14.89
CA LEU A 212 -10.71 4.61 15.92
C LEU A 212 -11.59 5.84 15.71
N THR A 213 -11.83 6.24 14.45
CA THR A 213 -12.60 7.45 14.12
C THR A 213 -13.44 7.28 12.87
N ASN A 214 -14.59 7.99 12.82
CA ASN A 214 -15.44 8.08 11.64
C ASN A 214 -15.16 9.35 10.81
N GLN A 215 -14.29 10.24 11.28
CA GLN A 215 -13.98 11.49 10.60
C GLN A 215 -12.73 11.32 9.72
N MET A 216 -12.88 11.49 8.41
CA MET A 216 -11.77 11.37 7.43
C MET A 216 -10.58 12.26 7.79
N ARG A 217 -10.85 13.48 8.29
CA ARG A 217 -9.79 14.40 8.71
C ARG A 217 -8.87 13.79 9.77
N HIS A 218 -9.41 13.09 10.75
CA HIS A 218 -8.62 12.41 11.79
C HIS A 218 -7.95 11.14 11.24
N MET A 219 -8.62 10.40 10.34
CA MET A 219 -8.04 9.22 9.70
C MET A 219 -6.75 9.57 8.95
N LEU A 220 -6.71 10.71 8.26
CA LEU A 220 -5.53 11.18 7.50
C LEU A 220 -4.29 11.45 8.37
N TRP A 221 -4.45 11.63 9.67
CA TRP A 221 -3.34 11.73 10.63
C TRP A 221 -3.04 10.41 11.32
N ILE A 222 -4.08 9.70 11.76
CA ILE A 222 -3.96 8.46 12.52
C ILE A 222 -3.36 7.34 11.66
N SER A 223 -3.80 7.21 10.41
CA SER A 223 -3.34 6.13 9.52
C SER A 223 -1.84 6.21 9.21
N PRO A 224 -1.27 7.34 8.73
CA PRO A 224 0.17 7.46 8.54
C PRO A 224 0.97 7.32 9.83
N LEU A 225 0.43 7.77 10.97
CA LEU A 225 1.08 7.60 12.28
C LEU A 225 1.19 6.11 12.64
N ILE A 226 0.10 5.34 12.54
CA ILE A 226 0.11 3.90 12.77
C ILE A 226 1.08 3.20 11.83
N ALA A 227 1.06 3.54 10.54
CA ALA A 227 1.97 2.98 9.55
C ALA A 227 3.43 3.23 9.92
N THR A 228 3.77 4.49 10.26
CA THR A 228 5.14 4.90 10.62
C THR A 228 5.61 4.22 11.89
N VAL A 229 4.80 4.19 12.95
CA VAL A 229 5.15 3.52 14.21
C VAL A 229 5.36 2.02 13.98
N SER A 230 4.49 1.38 13.19
CA SER A 230 4.63 -0.04 12.88
C SER A 230 5.88 -0.34 12.07
N VAL A 231 6.28 0.55 11.15
CA VAL A 231 7.54 0.43 10.39
C VAL A 231 8.74 0.56 11.34
N LEU A 232 8.75 1.53 12.25
CA LEU A 232 9.82 1.70 13.22
C LEU A 232 10.00 0.47 14.12
N ILE A 233 8.90 -0.04 14.69
CA ILE A 233 8.92 -1.24 15.53
C ILE A 233 9.32 -2.47 14.72
N GLY A 234 8.79 -2.62 13.49
CA GLY A 234 9.06 -3.77 12.65
C GLY A 234 10.50 -3.83 12.14
N ILE A 235 11.11 -2.69 11.77
CA ILE A 235 12.52 -2.63 11.36
C ILE A 235 13.44 -2.97 12.53
N THR A 236 13.19 -2.38 13.69
CA THR A 236 13.98 -2.66 14.90
C THR A 236 13.84 -4.13 15.31
N GLY A 237 12.61 -4.65 15.31
CA GLY A 237 12.37 -6.07 15.60
C GLY A 237 13.04 -7.02 14.61
N SER A 238 13.00 -6.70 13.32
CA SER A 238 13.69 -7.46 12.26
C SER A 238 15.19 -7.54 12.48
N TYR A 239 15.81 -6.43 12.90
CA TYR A 239 17.23 -6.39 13.19
C TYR A 239 17.64 -7.29 14.37
N TYR A 240 16.87 -7.25 15.48
CA TYR A 240 17.18 -8.04 16.67
C TYR A 240 16.87 -9.53 16.53
N LEU A 241 15.85 -9.87 15.72
CA LEU A 241 15.40 -11.26 15.55
C LEU A 241 15.97 -11.92 14.30
N ASP A 242 16.82 -11.21 13.54
CA ASP A 242 17.40 -11.67 12.26
C ASP A 242 16.30 -12.23 11.32
N ALA A 243 15.19 -11.53 11.24
CA ALA A 243 14.00 -11.93 10.48
C ALA A 243 13.75 -11.00 9.29
N SER A 244 12.92 -11.44 8.33
CA SER A 244 12.51 -10.60 7.18
C SER A 244 11.89 -9.29 7.63
N SER A 245 12.45 -8.15 7.18
CA SER A 245 11.97 -6.80 7.54
C SER A 245 10.52 -6.57 7.09
N GLY A 246 10.18 -6.98 5.86
CA GLY A 246 8.81 -6.88 5.36
C GLY A 246 7.81 -7.70 6.16
N GLY A 247 8.19 -8.93 6.52
CA GLY A 247 7.37 -9.82 7.35
C GLY A 247 7.14 -9.26 8.76
N MET A 248 8.20 -8.74 9.41
CA MET A 248 8.11 -8.17 10.77
C MET A 248 7.21 -6.92 10.82
N ILE A 249 7.32 -6.03 9.83
CA ILE A 249 6.46 -4.84 9.77
C ILE A 249 5.00 -5.26 9.51
N GLY A 250 4.77 -6.21 8.59
CA GLY A 250 3.43 -6.75 8.32
C GLY A 250 2.81 -7.39 9.56
N LEU A 251 3.61 -8.17 10.30
CA LEU A 251 3.19 -8.76 11.58
C LEU A 251 2.85 -7.70 12.62
N THR A 252 3.68 -6.67 12.75
CA THR A 252 3.45 -5.55 13.69
C THR A 252 2.14 -4.84 13.35
N LEU A 253 1.88 -4.56 12.07
CA LEU A 253 0.61 -3.97 11.62
C LEU A 253 -0.59 -4.86 11.98
N GLY A 254 -0.49 -6.17 11.74
CA GLY A 254 -1.52 -7.13 12.10
C GLY A 254 -1.81 -7.17 13.60
N VAL A 255 -0.76 -7.17 14.42
CA VAL A 255 -0.88 -7.12 15.90
C VAL A 255 -1.54 -5.81 16.35
N VAL A 256 -1.11 -4.67 15.82
CA VAL A 256 -1.73 -3.36 16.11
C VAL A 256 -3.22 -3.35 15.75
N PHE A 257 -3.57 -3.90 14.58
CA PHE A 257 -4.98 -4.04 14.18
C PHE A 257 -5.77 -4.91 15.16
N CYS A 258 -5.25 -6.08 15.54
CA CYS A 258 -5.91 -6.97 16.50
C CYS A 258 -6.12 -6.28 17.87
N ILE A 259 -5.11 -5.58 18.36
CA ILE A 259 -5.23 -4.84 19.64
C ILE A 259 -6.34 -3.78 19.55
N ILE A 260 -6.33 -2.93 18.51
CA ILE A 260 -7.33 -1.89 18.32
C ILE A 260 -8.74 -2.50 18.17
N PHE A 261 -8.86 -3.59 17.42
CA PHE A 261 -10.13 -4.29 17.20
C PHE A 261 -10.70 -4.86 18.51
N ILE A 262 -9.86 -5.54 19.31
CA ILE A 262 -10.27 -6.12 20.60
C ILE A 262 -10.69 -5.01 21.57
N LEU A 263 -9.89 -3.95 21.70
CA LEU A 263 -10.22 -2.82 22.59
C LEU A 263 -11.56 -2.18 22.20
N LYS A 264 -11.80 -1.97 20.91
CA LYS A 264 -13.07 -1.39 20.43
C LYS A 264 -14.25 -2.35 20.62
N SER A 265 -14.04 -3.65 20.43
CA SER A 265 -15.07 -4.66 20.67
C SER A 265 -15.48 -4.70 22.16
N LEU A 266 -14.51 -4.68 23.07
CA LEU A 266 -14.76 -4.65 24.51
C LEU A 266 -15.52 -3.40 24.95
N THR A 267 -15.13 -2.21 24.47
CA THR A 267 -15.83 -0.96 24.78
C THR A 267 -17.29 -0.98 24.29
N ARG A 268 -17.53 -1.56 23.11
CA ARG A 268 -18.89 -1.67 22.56
C ARG A 268 -19.77 -2.61 23.36
N PHE A 269 -19.20 -3.70 23.85
CA PHE A 269 -19.90 -4.68 24.70
C PHE A 269 -20.27 -4.10 26.06
N THR A 270 -19.37 -3.32 26.66
CA THR A 270 -19.58 -2.67 27.97
C THR A 270 -20.67 -1.59 27.87
N PHE A 271 -20.68 -0.77 26.81
CA PHE A 271 -21.71 0.26 26.60
C PHE A 271 -23.09 -0.33 26.23
N GLY A 272 -23.12 -1.39 25.41
CA GLY A 272 -24.38 -2.08 25.07
C GLY A 272 -25.08 -2.66 26.30
N HIS A 273 -24.33 -3.20 27.24
CA HIS A 273 -24.87 -3.79 28.48
C HIS A 273 -25.41 -2.76 29.48
N ILE A 274 -24.95 -1.50 29.36
CA ILE A 274 -25.44 -0.38 30.23
C ILE A 274 -26.76 0.17 29.66
N LEU A 275 -26.98 0.15 28.35
CA LEU A 275 -28.21 0.65 27.71
C LEU A 275 -29.37 -0.36 27.80
N ASP A 276 -29.07 -1.66 27.93
CA ASP A 276 -30.10 -2.70 28.08
C ASP A 276 -30.61 -2.85 29.55
N LYS A 277 -29.98 -2.13 30.49
CA LYS A 277 -30.34 -2.13 31.92
C LYS A 277 -31.13 -0.88 32.39
N ASN A 278 -31.41 0.08 31.51
CA ASN A 278 -32.27 1.25 31.77
C ASN A 278 -33.49 1.21 30.85
#